data_1f9577bab2dc21d81b8d0dab6e122dce
#
_entry.id   1f9577bab2dc21d81b8d0dab6e122dce
#
_cell.length_a   1.000
_cell.length_b   1.000
_cell.length_c   1.000
_cell.angle_alpha   90.00
_cell.angle_beta   90.00
_cell.angle_gamma   90.00
#
_symmetry.space_group_name_H-M   'P 1'
#
loop_
_entity.id
_entity.type
_entity.pdbx_description
1 polymer ?
#
loop_
_entity_poly.entity_id
_entity_poly.type
_entity_poly.pdbx_seq_one_letter_code
_entity_poly.pdbx_strand_id
1 'polypeptide(L)' 'MNRIKEVLREQGRSQAWLADKIDKSYVVVTNYCNNKAQPSVPILREIAKVLDVDVRELLVSTK' A
#
# COMPACT_ATOMS: atom_id res chain seq x y z
N MET A 1 -0.86 -9.43 -6.46
CA MET A 1 0.33 -8.77 -5.87
C MET A 1 0.21 -7.26 -5.99
N ASN A 2 0.89 -6.55 -5.13
CA ASN A 2 0.85 -5.10 -5.15
C ASN A 2 2.26 -4.53 -5.05
N ARG A 3 2.38 -3.22 -5.32
CA ARG A 3 3.64 -2.50 -5.27
C ARG A 3 3.67 -1.45 -4.17
N ILE A 4 2.88 -1.65 -3.12
CA ILE A 4 2.79 -0.66 -2.04
C ILE A 4 4.16 -0.40 -1.44
N LYS A 5 4.92 -1.47 -1.16
CA LYS A 5 6.26 -1.36 -0.58
C LYS A 5 7.19 -0.50 -1.45
N GLU A 6 7.18 -0.73 -2.74
CA GLU A 6 8.01 0.01 -3.68
C GLU A 6 7.65 1.48 -3.72
N VAL A 7 6.35 1.78 -3.75
CA VAL A 7 5.89 3.18 -3.79
C VAL A 7 6.25 3.90 -2.49
N LEU A 8 6.08 3.23 -1.34
CA LEU A 8 6.50 3.82 -0.07
C LEU A 8 7.98 4.14 -0.09
N ARG A 9 8.80 3.20 -0.59
CA ARG A 9 10.24 3.41 -0.65
C ARG A 9 10.60 4.58 -1.56
N GLU A 10 9.96 4.66 -2.72
CA GLU A 10 10.20 5.75 -3.66
C GLU A 10 9.87 7.11 -3.06
N GLN A 11 8.87 7.16 -2.18
CA GLN A 11 8.46 8.42 -1.56
C GLN A 11 9.16 8.68 -0.23
N GLY A 12 10.01 7.76 0.23
CA GLY A 12 10.67 7.90 1.52
C GLY A 12 9.71 7.79 2.69
N ARG A 13 8.62 7.04 2.53
CA ARG A 13 7.61 6.84 3.58
C ARG A 13 7.78 5.49 4.23
N SER A 14 7.48 5.40 5.53
CA SER A 14 7.54 4.14 6.27
C SER A 14 6.19 3.43 6.25
N GLN A 15 6.22 2.13 6.53
CA GLN A 15 5.00 1.34 6.69
C GLN A 15 4.19 1.82 7.90
N ALA A 16 4.87 2.25 8.96
CA ALA A 16 4.20 2.79 10.14
C ALA A 16 3.45 4.07 9.78
N TRP A 17 4.04 4.92 8.95
CA TRP A 17 3.38 6.14 8.48
C TRP A 17 2.09 5.80 7.74
N LEU A 18 2.16 4.81 6.85
CA LEU A 18 0.97 4.41 6.09
C LEU A 18 -0.09 3.82 7.00
N ALA A 19 0.30 2.97 7.95
CA ALA A 19 -0.64 2.37 8.88
C ALA A 19 -1.44 3.44 9.63
N ASP A 20 -0.74 4.49 10.08
CA ASP A 20 -1.39 5.60 10.75
C ASP A 20 -2.40 6.29 9.83
N LYS A 21 -2.01 6.52 8.59
CA LYS A 21 -2.83 7.27 7.64
C LYS A 21 -4.09 6.55 7.22
N ILE A 22 -4.07 5.23 7.15
CA ILE A 22 -5.24 4.44 6.75
C ILE A 22 -5.95 3.79 7.93
N ASP A 23 -5.51 4.13 9.16
CA ASP A 23 -6.12 3.63 10.40
C ASP A 23 -6.14 2.10 10.46
N LYS A 24 -5.01 1.49 10.13
CA LYS A 24 -4.81 0.05 10.22
C LYS A 24 -3.59 -0.23 11.07
N SER A 25 -3.48 -1.47 11.55
CA SER A 25 -2.32 -1.84 12.35
C SER A 25 -1.07 -1.96 11.46
N TYR A 26 0.09 -1.79 12.09
CA TYR A 26 1.36 -1.97 11.42
C TYR A 26 1.48 -3.39 10.82
N VAL A 27 1.00 -4.39 11.56
CA VAL A 27 1.07 -5.78 11.09
C VAL A 27 0.26 -5.97 9.80
N VAL A 28 -0.94 -5.36 9.74
CA VAL A 28 -1.78 -5.44 8.55
C VAL A 28 -1.06 -4.82 7.35
N VAL A 29 -0.48 -3.63 7.53
CA VAL A 29 0.23 -2.95 6.46
C VAL A 29 1.47 -3.75 6.03
N THR A 30 2.19 -4.31 6.99
CA THR A 30 3.34 -5.15 6.68
C THR A 30 2.92 -6.36 5.83
N ASN A 31 1.79 -6.97 6.15
CA ASN A 31 1.29 -8.09 5.35
C ASN A 31 0.92 -7.66 3.94
N TYR A 32 0.34 -6.47 3.78
CA TYR A 32 0.09 -5.92 2.44
C TYR A 32 1.39 -5.71 1.67
N CYS A 33 2.38 -5.10 2.32
CA CYS A 33 3.66 -4.79 1.69
C CYS A 33 4.43 -6.05 1.29
N ASN A 34 4.30 -7.11 2.07
CA ASN A 34 4.99 -8.38 1.80
C ASN A 34 4.15 -9.32 0.94
N ASN A 35 3.01 -8.87 0.47
CA ASN A 35 2.10 -9.65 -0.37
C ASN A 35 1.60 -10.93 0.31
N LYS A 36 1.57 -10.94 1.64
CA LYS A 36 0.95 -12.03 2.41
C LYS A 36 -0.55 -11.89 2.45
N ALA A 37 -1.05 -10.67 2.31
CA ALA A 37 -2.47 -10.36 2.22
C ALA A 37 -2.63 -9.22 1.23
N GLN A 38 -3.76 -9.16 0.57
CA GLN A 38 -4.04 -8.07 -0.36
C GLN A 38 -5.12 -7.17 0.23
N PRO A 39 -4.98 -5.85 0.13
CA PRO A 39 -6.04 -4.96 0.57
C PRO A 39 -7.26 -5.10 -0.33
N SER A 40 -8.44 -4.89 0.25
CA SER A 40 -9.66 -4.82 -0.54
C SER A 40 -9.59 -3.62 -1.48
N VAL A 41 -10.45 -3.58 -2.50
CA VAL A 41 -10.45 -2.47 -3.45
C VAL A 41 -10.66 -1.12 -2.74
N PRO A 42 -11.60 -0.97 -1.81
CA PRO A 42 -11.72 0.31 -1.11
C PRO A 42 -10.46 0.70 -0.34
N ILE A 43 -9.81 -0.25 0.31
CA ILE A 43 -8.58 0.03 1.05
C ILE A 43 -7.44 0.39 0.09
N LEU A 44 -7.35 -0.31 -1.03
CA LEU A 44 -6.33 -0.02 -2.02
C LEU A 44 -6.49 1.40 -2.58
N ARG A 45 -7.73 1.82 -2.82
CA ARG A 45 -8.01 3.18 -3.27
C ARG A 45 -7.63 4.20 -2.21
N GLU A 46 -7.88 3.90 -0.95
CA GLU A 46 -7.50 4.78 0.14
C GLU A 46 -5.98 4.93 0.21
N ILE A 47 -5.27 3.83 0.06
CA ILE A 47 -3.80 3.85 0.04
C ILE A 47 -3.30 4.72 -1.12
N ALA A 48 -3.87 4.55 -2.29
CA ALA A 48 -3.49 5.35 -3.46
C ALA A 48 -3.72 6.84 -3.20
N LYS A 49 -4.83 7.18 -2.58
CA LYS A 49 -5.16 8.57 -2.26
C LYS A 49 -4.16 9.15 -1.27
N VAL A 50 -3.83 8.38 -0.22
CA VAL A 50 -2.87 8.82 0.81
C VAL A 50 -1.49 9.01 0.21
N LEU A 51 -1.08 8.14 -0.71
CA LEU A 51 0.22 8.21 -1.37
C LEU A 51 0.23 9.17 -2.56
N ASP A 52 -0.94 9.73 -2.91
CA ASP A 52 -1.10 10.66 -4.03
C ASP A 52 -0.62 10.03 -5.34
N VAL A 53 -1.03 8.80 -5.60
CA VAL A 53 -0.70 8.10 -6.83
C VAL A 53 -1.98 7.51 -7.41
N ASP A 54 -1.93 7.17 -8.70
CA ASP A 54 -3.00 6.44 -9.34
C ASP A 54 -3.03 5.02 -8.76
N VAL A 55 -4.23 4.48 -8.52
CA VAL A 55 -4.36 3.15 -7.95
C VAL A 55 -3.64 2.10 -8.80
N ARG A 56 -3.55 2.32 -10.11
CA ARG A 56 -2.85 1.40 -11.01
C ARG A 56 -1.36 1.29 -10.70
N GLU A 57 -0.78 2.33 -10.09
CA GLU A 57 0.64 2.30 -9.73
C GLU A 57 0.91 1.37 -8.56
N LEU A 58 -0.14 0.97 -7.85
CA LEU A 58 -0.02 0.02 -6.74
C LEU A 58 -0.20 -1.42 -7.19
N LEU A 59 -0.50 -1.65 -8.45
CA LEU A 59 -0.75 -2.98 -8.97
C LEU A 59 0.45 -3.48 -9.76
N VAL A 60 0.71 -4.80 -9.66
CA VAL A 60 1.75 -5.43 -10.46
C VAL A 60 1.10 -5.96 -11.72
N SER A 61 1.66 -5.57 -12.86
CA SER A 61 1.21 -6.11 -14.12
C SER A 61 1.59 -7.58 -14.20
N THR A 62 0.62 -8.44 -14.47
CA THR A 62 0.88 -9.86 -14.69
C THR A 62 0.76 -10.14 -16.18
N LYS A 63 1.72 -10.82 -16.68
CA LYS A 63 1.70 -11.21 -18.09
C LYS A 63 1.73 -12.67 -18.24
#